data_56088590e3734be8d1a5d8fc33702336
#
_entry.id   56088590e3734be8d1a5d8fc33702336
#
_cell.length_a   1.000
_cell.length_b   1.000
_cell.length_c   1.000
_cell.angle_alpha   90.00
_cell.angle_beta   90.00
_cell.angle_gamma   90.00
#
_symmetry.space_group_name_H-M   'P 1'
#
loop_
_entity.id
_entity.type
_entity.pdbx_description
1 polymer ?
#
loop_
_entity_poly.entity_id
_entity_poly.type
_entity_poly.pdbx_seq_one_letter_code
_entity_poly.pdbx_strand_id
1 'polypeptide(L)'
;SRWRLVETAWNLGISANHLVVQHEKEGAKIARKILEAVGLPESDIAEIVAIIDGHDTRLTAISLNDSIVKDADKIWRVTPHGRRVVKDWFGLDDREALLLCAYRAYNELFTEQGRAMSRALVSVACIDLSVQIDQVFKRES
;
A
#
# COMPACT_ATOMS: atom_id res chain seq x y z
N SER A 1 17.35 -16.78 2.15
CA SER A 1 17.48 -15.52 2.88
C SER A 1 16.10 -14.85 3.00
N ARG A 2 15.86 -14.09 4.06
CA ARG A 2 14.59 -13.39 4.31
C ARG A 2 14.20 -12.43 3.19
N TRP A 3 15.18 -11.86 2.51
CA TRP A 3 14.98 -11.00 1.35
C TRP A 3 14.40 -11.73 0.13
N ARG A 4 14.71 -13.02 -0.04
CA ARG A 4 14.08 -13.83 -1.09
C ARG A 4 12.57 -14.00 -0.88
N LEU A 5 12.11 -14.06 0.37
CA LEU A 5 10.67 -14.11 0.67
C LEU A 5 9.98 -12.79 0.36
N VAL A 6 10.62 -11.66 0.67
CA VAL A 6 10.12 -10.33 0.29
C VAL A 6 10.09 -10.18 -1.22
N GLU A 7 11.15 -10.56 -1.92
CA GLU A 7 11.19 -10.58 -3.38
C GLU A 7 10.16 -11.55 -3.98
N THR A 8 9.95 -12.71 -3.38
CA THR A 8 8.95 -13.68 -3.85
C THR A 8 7.54 -13.13 -3.68
N ALA A 9 7.21 -12.54 -2.54
CA ALA A 9 5.92 -11.90 -2.32
C ALA A 9 5.70 -10.70 -3.25
N TRP A 10 6.75 -9.92 -3.52
CA TRP A 10 6.75 -8.85 -4.52
C TRP A 10 6.52 -9.38 -5.93
N ASN A 11 7.25 -10.42 -6.33
CA ASN A 11 7.12 -11.03 -7.65
C ASN A 11 5.76 -11.70 -7.86
N LEU A 12 5.16 -12.27 -6.82
CA LEU A 12 3.78 -12.76 -6.87
C LEU A 12 2.80 -11.61 -7.13
N GLY A 13 2.99 -10.44 -6.50
CA GLY A 13 2.22 -9.22 -6.79
C GLY A 13 2.38 -8.74 -8.23
N ILE A 14 3.60 -8.79 -8.77
CA ILE A 14 3.89 -8.44 -10.17
C ILE A 14 3.28 -9.47 -11.12
N SER A 15 3.32 -10.76 -10.81
CA SER A 15 2.72 -11.83 -11.63
C SER A 15 1.19 -11.69 -11.74
N ALA A 16 0.55 -11.11 -10.74
CA ALA A 16 -0.88 -10.81 -10.71
C ALA A 16 -1.23 -9.41 -11.25
N ASN A 17 -0.30 -8.70 -11.86
CA ASN A 17 -0.47 -7.28 -12.25
C ASN A 17 -1.69 -7.06 -13.17
N HIS A 18 -1.98 -7.98 -14.09
CA HIS A 18 -3.16 -7.87 -14.96
C HIS A 18 -4.48 -7.92 -14.17
N LEU A 19 -4.56 -8.70 -13.08
CA LEU A 19 -5.72 -8.76 -12.20
C LEU A 19 -5.85 -7.47 -11.37
N VAL A 20 -4.72 -6.92 -10.92
CA VAL A 20 -4.69 -5.64 -10.19
C VAL A 20 -5.17 -4.51 -11.10
N VAL A 21 -4.66 -4.42 -12.34
CA VAL A 21 -5.12 -3.43 -13.32
C VAL A 21 -6.60 -3.58 -13.63
N GLN A 22 -7.10 -4.81 -13.77
CA GLN A 22 -8.53 -5.05 -13.97
C GLN A 22 -9.35 -4.61 -12.76
N HIS A 23 -8.89 -4.90 -11.56
CA HIS A 23 -9.52 -4.46 -10.31
C HIS A 23 -9.63 -2.94 -10.22
N GLU A 24 -8.54 -2.22 -10.54
CA GLU A 24 -8.52 -0.76 -10.59
C GLU A 24 -9.56 -0.19 -11.56
N LYS A 25 -9.61 -0.72 -12.79
CA LYS A 25 -10.55 -0.28 -13.83
C LYS A 25 -12.00 -0.55 -13.46
N GLU A 26 -12.30 -1.72 -12.95
CA GLU A 26 -13.66 -2.05 -12.51
C GLU A 26 -14.08 -1.21 -11.29
N GLY A 27 -13.18 -1.00 -10.34
CA GLY A 27 -13.40 -0.09 -9.21
C GLY A 27 -13.70 1.33 -9.67
N ALA A 28 -12.95 1.85 -10.64
CA ALA A 28 -13.17 3.17 -11.23
C ALA A 28 -14.55 3.29 -11.90
N LYS A 29 -14.99 2.28 -12.66
CA LYS A 29 -16.32 2.25 -13.28
C LYS A 29 -17.44 2.23 -12.24
N ILE A 30 -17.30 1.43 -11.19
CA ILE A 30 -18.29 1.35 -10.11
C ILE A 30 -18.36 2.69 -9.38
N ALA A 31 -17.22 3.28 -9.05
CA ALA A 31 -17.15 4.58 -8.40
C ALA A 31 -17.86 5.66 -9.23
N ARG A 32 -17.59 5.75 -10.55
CA ARG A 32 -18.25 6.71 -11.44
C ARG A 32 -19.77 6.60 -11.34
N LYS A 33 -20.33 5.41 -11.49
CA LYS A 33 -21.78 5.18 -11.41
C LYS A 33 -22.38 5.65 -10.09
N ILE A 34 -21.71 5.35 -8.98
CA ILE A 34 -22.18 5.76 -7.65
C ILE A 34 -22.11 7.26 -7.49
N LEU A 35 -20.99 7.90 -7.89
CA LEU A 35 -20.76 9.32 -7.73
C LEU A 35 -21.71 10.16 -8.60
N GLU A 36 -21.98 9.71 -9.82
CA GLU A 36 -23.01 10.30 -10.70
C GLU A 36 -24.41 10.19 -10.07
N ALA A 37 -24.74 9.04 -9.50
CA ALA A 37 -26.06 8.81 -8.89
C ALA A 37 -26.28 9.68 -7.62
N VAL A 38 -25.23 10.02 -6.88
CA VAL A 38 -25.32 10.93 -5.73
C VAL A 38 -25.16 12.40 -6.10
N GLY A 39 -24.92 12.71 -7.37
CA GLY A 39 -24.92 14.08 -7.91
C GLY A 39 -23.67 14.90 -7.61
N LEU A 40 -22.49 14.24 -7.51
CA LEU A 40 -21.22 14.98 -7.41
C LEU A 40 -20.95 15.78 -8.71
N PRO A 41 -20.22 16.93 -8.61
CA PRO A 41 -19.72 17.64 -9.78
C PRO A 41 -18.81 16.75 -10.64
N GLU A 42 -18.89 16.88 -11.97
CA GLU A 42 -18.09 16.07 -12.90
C GLU A 42 -16.58 16.22 -12.67
N SER A 43 -16.10 17.42 -12.28
CA SER A 43 -14.68 17.63 -11.95
C SER A 43 -14.20 16.74 -10.81
N ASP A 44 -15.02 16.57 -9.77
CA ASP A 44 -14.70 15.76 -8.61
C ASP A 44 -14.78 14.28 -8.96
N ILE A 45 -15.79 13.89 -9.74
CA ILE A 45 -15.94 12.52 -10.27
C ILE A 45 -14.71 12.15 -11.10
N ALA A 46 -14.28 13.01 -12.00
CA ALA A 46 -13.13 12.75 -12.85
C ALA A 46 -11.84 12.55 -12.05
N GLU A 47 -11.58 13.37 -11.02
CA GLU A 47 -10.42 13.23 -10.15
C GLU A 47 -10.49 11.92 -9.36
N ILE A 48 -11.60 11.62 -8.70
CA ILE A 48 -11.77 10.41 -7.89
C ILE A 48 -11.59 9.15 -8.74
N VAL A 49 -12.22 9.11 -9.90
CA VAL A 49 -12.12 7.99 -10.85
C VAL A 49 -10.69 7.79 -11.32
N ALA A 50 -9.98 8.89 -11.66
CA ALA A 50 -8.58 8.82 -12.07
C ALA A 50 -7.63 8.34 -10.95
N ILE A 51 -7.92 8.68 -9.70
CA ILE A 51 -7.18 8.19 -8.53
C ILE A 51 -7.40 6.69 -8.38
N ILE A 52 -8.65 6.23 -8.42
CA ILE A 52 -8.99 4.80 -8.27
C ILE A 52 -8.35 3.98 -9.40
N ASP A 53 -8.40 4.48 -10.63
CA ASP A 53 -7.76 3.84 -11.80
C ASP A 53 -6.24 4.08 -11.78
N GLY A 54 -5.54 3.37 -10.97
CA GLY A 54 -4.08 3.41 -10.84
C GLY A 54 -3.57 3.61 -9.41
N HIS A 55 -4.43 3.40 -8.40
CA HIS A 55 -4.01 3.56 -7.00
C HIS A 55 -2.93 2.56 -6.58
N ASP A 56 -2.91 1.37 -7.16
CA ASP A 56 -1.95 0.31 -6.87
C ASP A 56 -0.80 0.26 -7.90
N THR A 57 -1.11 0.40 -9.19
CA THR A 57 -0.14 0.13 -10.27
C THR A 57 0.62 1.37 -10.75
N ARG A 58 0.04 2.56 -10.70
CA ARG A 58 0.71 3.78 -11.11
C ARG A 58 1.74 4.21 -10.07
N LEU A 59 3.01 4.26 -10.46
CA LEU A 59 4.14 4.56 -9.57
C LEU A 59 4.28 6.05 -9.22
N THR A 60 3.64 6.93 -9.98
CA THR A 60 3.63 8.38 -9.72
C THR A 60 2.26 8.83 -9.26
N ALA A 61 2.21 9.91 -8.49
CA ALA A 61 0.96 10.55 -8.11
C ALA A 61 0.57 11.64 -9.12
N ILE A 62 -0.72 11.74 -9.45
CA ILE A 62 -1.24 12.75 -10.39
C ILE A 62 -1.72 14.03 -9.68
N SER A 63 -1.90 13.96 -8.37
CA SER A 63 -2.33 15.10 -7.53
C SER A 63 -1.91 14.86 -6.08
N LEU A 64 -2.09 15.88 -5.23
CA LEU A 64 -1.92 15.74 -3.79
C LEU A 64 -2.92 14.72 -3.21
N ASN A 65 -4.16 14.75 -3.67
CA ASN A 65 -5.19 13.80 -3.24
C ASN A 65 -4.79 12.35 -3.59
N ASP A 66 -4.25 12.11 -4.78
CA ASP A 66 -3.73 10.81 -5.19
C ASP A 66 -2.55 10.37 -4.30
N SER A 67 -1.64 11.28 -3.96
CA SER A 67 -0.54 11.00 -3.01
C SER A 67 -1.06 10.53 -1.66
N ILE A 68 -2.07 11.22 -1.12
CA ILE A 68 -2.68 10.88 0.17
C ILE A 68 -3.37 9.52 0.12
N VAL A 69 -4.12 9.22 -0.94
CA VAL A 69 -4.80 7.93 -1.11
C VAL A 69 -3.78 6.78 -1.22
N LYS A 70 -2.73 6.96 -2.02
CA LYS A 70 -1.66 5.97 -2.16
C LYS A 70 -0.91 5.73 -0.85
N ASP A 71 -0.64 6.80 -0.10
CA ASP A 71 -0.01 6.70 1.21
C ASP A 71 -0.93 5.97 2.20
N ALA A 72 -2.20 6.31 2.25
CA ALA A 72 -3.18 5.68 3.14
C ALA A 72 -3.28 4.17 2.90
N ASP A 73 -3.31 3.74 1.64
CA ASP A 73 -3.33 2.32 1.27
C ASP A 73 -2.10 1.56 1.77
N LYS A 74 -0.92 2.18 1.72
CA LYS A 74 0.31 1.55 2.20
C LYS A 74 0.47 1.60 3.71
N ILE A 75 0.09 2.71 4.33
CA ILE A 75 0.13 2.89 5.80
C ILE A 75 -0.82 1.91 6.48
N TRP A 76 -2.01 1.70 5.91
CA TRP A 76 -2.95 0.71 6.42
C TRP A 76 -2.31 -0.67 6.60
N ARG A 77 -1.50 -1.11 5.65
CA ARG A 77 -0.83 -2.41 5.67
C ARG A 77 0.17 -2.56 6.83
N VAL A 78 0.70 -1.45 7.34
CA VAL A 78 1.61 -1.45 8.51
C VAL A 78 0.85 -1.54 9.84
N THR A 79 -0.44 -1.26 9.86
CA THR A 79 -1.27 -1.43 11.06
C THR A 79 -1.35 -2.90 11.49
N PRO A 80 -1.67 -3.20 12.77
CA PRO A 80 -1.83 -4.59 13.22
C PRO A 80 -2.85 -5.37 12.40
N HIS A 81 -3.96 -4.73 12.00
CA HIS A 81 -4.97 -5.35 11.16
C HIS A 81 -4.44 -5.61 9.75
N GLY A 82 -3.85 -4.60 9.11
CA GLY A 82 -3.32 -4.72 7.75
C GLY A 82 -2.23 -5.78 7.64
N ARG A 83 -1.33 -5.86 8.62
CA ARG A 83 -0.30 -6.92 8.66
C ARG A 83 -0.90 -8.32 8.74
N ARG A 84 -1.98 -8.52 9.52
CA ARG A 84 -2.68 -9.82 9.54
C ARG A 84 -3.24 -10.18 8.17
N VAL A 85 -3.86 -9.24 7.50
CA VAL A 85 -4.39 -9.45 6.15
C VAL A 85 -3.29 -9.78 5.15
N VAL A 86 -2.18 -9.02 5.15
CA VAL A 86 -1.03 -9.29 4.27
C VAL A 86 -0.39 -10.64 4.57
N LYS A 87 -0.26 -10.99 5.85
CA LYS A 87 0.20 -12.31 6.30
C LYS A 87 -0.64 -13.44 5.70
N ASP A 88 -1.96 -13.31 5.76
CA ASP A 88 -2.89 -14.31 5.25
C ASP A 88 -2.85 -14.40 3.72
N TRP A 89 -2.76 -13.26 3.02
CA TRP A 89 -2.69 -13.23 1.56
C TRP A 89 -1.46 -13.94 0.98
N PHE A 90 -0.32 -13.82 1.66
CA PHE A 90 0.96 -14.31 1.16
C PHE A 90 1.51 -15.52 1.94
N GLY A 91 0.78 -16.02 2.94
CA GLY A 91 1.25 -17.14 3.77
C GLY A 91 2.51 -16.82 4.56
N LEU A 92 2.65 -15.58 5.03
CA LEU A 92 3.82 -15.09 5.75
C LEU A 92 3.67 -15.29 7.27
N ASP A 93 4.79 -15.26 7.99
CA ASP A 93 4.77 -15.09 9.44
C ASP A 93 4.68 -13.57 9.80
N ASP A 94 4.55 -13.26 11.10
CA ASP A 94 4.37 -11.89 11.56
C ASP A 94 5.57 -10.98 11.27
N ARG A 95 6.79 -11.54 11.32
CA ARG A 95 8.01 -10.78 11.03
C ARG A 95 8.17 -10.53 9.54
N GLU A 96 7.87 -11.54 8.73
CA GLU A 96 7.90 -11.44 7.26
C GLU A 96 6.88 -10.43 6.77
N ALA A 97 5.67 -10.44 7.31
CA ALA A 97 4.64 -9.47 6.98
C ALA A 97 5.06 -8.04 7.37
N LEU A 98 5.66 -7.86 8.57
CA LEU A 98 6.19 -6.55 8.96
C LEU A 98 7.30 -6.08 8.03
N LEU A 99 8.26 -6.94 7.69
CA LEU A 99 9.37 -6.59 6.78
C LEU A 99 8.86 -6.16 5.41
N LEU A 100 7.90 -6.90 4.84
CA LEU A 100 7.30 -6.57 3.55
C LEU A 100 6.57 -5.23 3.60
N CYS A 101 5.71 -5.03 4.58
CA CYS A 101 4.93 -3.80 4.71
C CYS A 101 5.81 -2.57 4.99
N ALA A 102 6.82 -2.72 5.86
CA ALA A 102 7.76 -1.65 6.19
C ALA A 102 8.63 -1.27 4.98
N TYR A 103 9.11 -2.23 4.21
CA TYR A 103 9.88 -1.98 3.00
C TYR A 103 9.08 -1.17 1.98
N ARG A 104 7.84 -1.55 1.71
CA ARG A 104 6.96 -0.82 0.79
C ARG A 104 6.65 0.58 1.30
N ALA A 105 6.27 0.71 2.56
CA ALA A 105 6.00 2.01 3.16
C ALA A 105 7.23 2.92 3.14
N TYR A 106 8.43 2.40 3.41
CA TYR A 106 9.65 3.18 3.38
C TYR A 106 10.01 3.72 1.97
N ASN A 107 9.77 2.93 0.92
CA ASN A 107 10.21 3.27 -0.43
C ASN A 107 9.14 3.95 -1.29
N GLU A 108 7.85 3.81 -0.96
CA GLU A 108 6.75 4.14 -1.86
C GLU A 108 5.85 5.27 -1.37
N LEU A 109 6.08 5.83 -0.17
CA LEU A 109 5.26 6.94 0.34
C LEU A 109 5.65 8.28 -0.28
N PHE A 110 4.64 9.07 -0.60
CA PHE A 110 4.76 10.36 -1.27
C PHE A 110 4.88 11.53 -0.29
N THR A 111 4.17 11.49 0.85
CA THR A 111 4.08 12.62 1.79
C THR A 111 5.00 12.45 3.01
N GLU A 112 5.46 13.55 3.57
CA GLU A 112 6.24 13.53 4.81
C GLU A 112 5.42 13.03 6.00
N GLN A 113 4.14 13.41 6.04
CA GLN A 113 3.20 12.97 7.07
C GLN A 113 3.00 11.44 6.99
N GLY A 114 2.81 10.92 5.78
CA GLY A 114 2.71 9.48 5.55
C GLY A 114 3.95 8.73 6.02
N ARG A 115 5.14 9.24 5.71
CA ARG A 115 6.41 8.67 6.18
C ARG A 115 6.54 8.70 7.70
N ALA A 116 6.16 9.81 8.34
CA ALA A 116 6.20 9.92 9.80
C ALA A 116 5.24 8.94 10.48
N MET A 117 4.01 8.84 9.99
CA MET A 117 3.00 7.89 10.49
C MET A 117 3.47 6.44 10.33
N SER A 118 4.00 6.09 9.18
CA SER A 118 4.52 4.75 8.90
C SER A 118 5.67 4.38 9.83
N ARG A 119 6.62 5.28 10.07
CA ARG A 119 7.73 5.05 11.02
C ARG A 119 7.24 4.79 12.43
N ALA A 120 6.24 5.55 12.90
CA ALA A 120 5.66 5.35 14.22
C ALA A 120 5.00 3.96 14.33
N LEU A 121 4.20 3.56 13.35
CA LEU A 121 3.54 2.25 13.30
C LEU A 121 4.55 1.10 13.24
N VAL A 122 5.59 1.23 12.42
CA VAL A 122 6.67 0.22 12.34
C VAL A 122 7.42 0.11 13.66
N SER A 123 7.72 1.23 14.31
CA SER A 123 8.39 1.24 15.61
C SER A 123 7.60 0.49 16.67
N VAL A 124 6.29 0.74 16.77
CA VAL A 124 5.40 0.00 17.69
C VAL A 124 5.36 -1.49 17.34
N ALA A 125 5.24 -1.83 16.07
CA ALA A 125 5.22 -3.21 15.62
C ALA A 125 6.55 -3.95 15.93
N CYS A 126 7.70 -3.27 15.80
CA CYS A 126 9.00 -3.83 16.18
C CYS A 126 9.08 -4.16 17.68
N ILE A 127 8.53 -3.30 18.53
CA ILE A 127 8.46 -3.54 19.97
C ILE A 127 7.59 -4.77 20.25
N ASP A 128 6.38 -4.82 19.68
CA ASP A 128 5.43 -5.90 19.86
C ASP A 128 5.97 -7.27 19.42
N LEU A 129 6.73 -7.29 18.32
CA LEU A 129 7.30 -8.49 17.76
C LEU A 129 8.74 -8.79 18.23
N SER A 130 9.29 -7.98 19.14
CA SER A 130 10.68 -8.07 19.60
C SER A 130 11.69 -8.03 18.45
N VAL A 131 11.40 -7.24 17.42
CA VAL A 131 12.25 -7.05 16.24
C VAL A 131 13.03 -5.77 16.37
N GLN A 132 14.34 -5.80 16.15
CA GLN A 132 15.15 -4.58 16.15
C GLN A 132 14.84 -3.71 14.94
N ILE A 133 14.65 -2.41 15.17
CA ILE A 133 14.27 -1.43 14.13
C ILE A 133 15.29 -1.39 13.00
N ASP A 134 16.57 -1.47 13.30
CA ASP A 134 17.64 -1.43 12.30
C ASP A 134 17.61 -2.63 11.34
N GLN A 135 17.05 -3.76 11.74
CA GLN A 135 16.85 -4.93 10.86
C GLN A 135 15.75 -4.70 9.82
N VAL A 136 14.81 -3.80 10.10
CA VAL A 136 13.68 -3.49 9.21
C VAL A 136 14.06 -2.45 8.17
N PHE A 137 14.92 -1.49 8.52
CA PHE A 137 15.25 -0.34 7.69
C PHE A 137 16.61 -0.41 6.98
N LYS A 138 17.47 -1.35 7.35
CA LYS A 138 18.74 -1.53 6.62
C LYS A 138 18.46 -2.14 5.24
N ARG A 139 18.88 -1.44 4.20
CA ARG A 139 19.16 -2.07 2.91
C ARG A 139 20.37 -2.96 3.08
N GLU A 140 20.31 -4.21 2.65
CA GLU A 140 21.52 -4.97 2.40
C GLU A 140 22.27 -4.24 1.28
N SER A 141 23.43 -3.70 1.61
CA SER A 141 24.40 -3.15 0.67
C SER A 141 25.02 -4.26 -0.16
#